data_4163a88a9bdb794b677e331f09ea7c26
#
_entry.id   4163a88a9bdb794b677e331f09ea7c26
#
_cell.length_a   1.000
_cell.length_b   1.000
_cell.length_c   1.000
_cell.angle_alpha   90.00
_cell.angle_beta   90.00
_cell.angle_gamma   90.00
#
_symmetry.space_group_name_H-M   'P 1'
#
loop_
_entity.id
_entity.type
_entity.pdbx_description
1 polymer ?
#
loop_
_entity_poly.entity_id
_entity_poly.type
_entity_poly.pdbx_seq_one_letter_code
_entity_poly.pdbx_strand_id
1 'polypeptide(L)'
;MTEPAIKAMIQLMDDSDQEVVHMVETQIRTLGPSIIPILESEWENLSLNPVLQNKIENLIHEFQMESMKTRLMHWKQSGAMDLLEGMWILATYRFPEYSFATLKKDMDQLYYEVWPQMRDNLHPIDQIKVLNGVMFDQLKFGANTKNFHAANNSFINVVLESKKGNPISLCVIYMWVAQKLGMPVYGVNLPNLFVLTHKQNGLQFYINVFNKGLIFNKIDIDNYIAQLNLTPNEIYYNPCSNLEIIRRVIRNLMMAYEKAGEQDYKDELNELIDLLD
;
A
#
# COMPACT_ATOMS: atom_id res chain seq x y z
N MET A 1 24.38 -20.50 11.95
CA MET A 1 25.65 -19.82 12.32
C MET A 1 25.46 -19.14 13.67
N THR A 2 26.50 -18.94 14.48
CA THR A 2 26.38 -18.26 15.78
C THR A 2 26.43 -16.75 15.60
N GLU A 3 25.78 -15.98 16.47
CA GLU A 3 25.79 -14.50 16.42
C GLU A 3 27.21 -13.90 16.41
N PRO A 4 28.17 -14.36 17.26
CA PRO A 4 29.56 -13.87 17.19
C PRO A 4 30.23 -14.11 15.83
N ALA A 5 29.92 -15.21 15.15
CA ALA A 5 30.47 -15.47 13.82
C ALA A 5 29.88 -14.52 12.77
N ILE A 6 28.59 -14.17 12.86
CA ILE A 6 27.96 -13.19 11.98
C ILE A 6 28.57 -11.79 12.20
N LYS A 7 28.76 -11.38 13.45
CA LYS A 7 29.41 -10.09 13.80
C LYS A 7 30.83 -10.02 13.26
N ALA A 8 31.60 -11.10 13.37
CA ALA A 8 32.96 -11.16 12.79
C ALA A 8 32.94 -11.01 11.26
N MET A 9 31.97 -11.61 10.59
CA MET A 9 31.78 -11.45 9.14
C MET A 9 31.43 -10.00 8.77
N ILE A 10 30.55 -9.34 9.53
CA ILE A 10 30.21 -7.94 9.31
C ILE A 10 31.44 -7.03 9.39
N GLN A 11 32.34 -7.27 10.34
CA GLN A 11 33.59 -6.52 10.46
C GLN A 11 34.52 -6.73 9.25
N LEU A 12 34.54 -7.94 8.67
CA LEU A 12 35.32 -8.25 7.47
C LEU A 12 34.75 -7.59 6.17
N MET A 13 33.55 -7.04 6.20
CA MET A 13 33.04 -6.24 5.08
C MET A 13 33.81 -4.92 4.88
N ASP A 14 34.60 -4.49 5.85
CA ASP A 14 35.49 -3.33 5.79
C ASP A 14 36.97 -3.72 5.55
N ASP A 15 37.24 -4.96 5.13
CA ASP A 15 38.60 -5.40 4.84
C ASP A 15 39.19 -4.68 3.61
N SER A 16 40.51 -4.52 3.62
CA SER A 16 41.24 -3.93 2.48
C SER A 16 41.28 -4.83 1.25
N ASP A 17 41.09 -6.14 1.43
CA ASP A 17 41.02 -7.15 0.38
C ASP A 17 39.62 -7.30 -0.18
N GLN A 18 39.41 -6.85 -1.41
CA GLN A 18 38.11 -6.90 -2.08
C GLN A 18 37.59 -8.35 -2.32
N GLU A 19 38.47 -9.35 -2.41
CA GLU A 19 38.06 -10.75 -2.53
C GLU A 19 37.44 -11.24 -1.21
N VAL A 20 38.04 -10.86 -0.08
CA VAL A 20 37.49 -11.14 1.25
C VAL A 20 36.13 -10.46 1.44
N VAL A 21 36.03 -9.19 1.10
CA VAL A 21 34.75 -8.43 1.18
C VAL A 21 33.68 -9.11 0.36
N HIS A 22 33.92 -9.43 -0.90
CA HIS A 22 32.96 -10.08 -1.78
C HIS A 22 32.51 -11.44 -1.26
N MET A 23 33.46 -12.25 -0.78
CA MET A 23 33.18 -13.59 -0.22
C MET A 23 32.27 -13.48 1.02
N VAL A 24 32.57 -12.53 1.90
CA VAL A 24 31.83 -12.32 3.15
C VAL A 24 30.42 -11.78 2.86
N GLU A 25 30.28 -10.80 1.98
CA GLU A 25 28.96 -10.28 1.58
C GLU A 25 28.11 -11.39 0.94
N THR A 26 28.69 -12.22 0.08
CA THR A 26 28.00 -13.37 -0.51
C THR A 26 27.54 -14.34 0.55
N GLN A 27 28.40 -14.65 1.55
CA GLN A 27 28.05 -15.54 2.65
C GLN A 27 26.95 -14.97 3.53
N ILE A 28 26.99 -13.66 3.84
CA ILE A 28 25.94 -12.95 4.59
C ILE A 28 24.60 -13.06 3.86
N ARG A 29 24.54 -12.86 2.55
CA ARG A 29 23.32 -13.00 1.73
C ARG A 29 22.71 -14.41 1.85
N THR A 30 23.52 -15.44 1.97
CA THR A 30 22.99 -16.82 2.15
C THR A 30 22.28 -17.06 3.49
N LEU A 31 22.49 -16.20 4.50
CA LEU A 31 21.84 -16.31 5.80
C LEU A 31 20.39 -15.79 5.78
N GLY A 32 20.08 -14.92 4.82
CA GLY A 32 18.74 -14.39 4.58
C GLY A 32 18.24 -13.42 5.67
N PRO A 33 16.94 -13.08 5.65
CA PRO A 33 16.36 -12.03 6.49
C PRO A 33 16.44 -12.25 8.00
N SER A 34 16.70 -13.49 8.44
CA SER A 34 16.76 -13.82 9.88
C SER A 34 17.86 -13.10 10.65
N ILE A 35 18.85 -12.55 9.95
CA ILE A 35 19.98 -11.83 10.58
C ILE A 35 19.78 -10.31 10.64
N ILE A 36 18.68 -9.79 10.12
CA ILE A 36 18.38 -8.33 10.16
C ILE A 36 18.57 -7.74 11.57
N PRO A 37 18.06 -8.33 12.67
CA PRO A 37 18.27 -7.76 14.00
C PRO A 37 19.75 -7.68 14.42
N ILE A 38 20.59 -8.57 13.91
CA ILE A 38 22.04 -8.54 14.18
C ILE A 38 22.69 -7.43 13.35
N LEU A 39 22.29 -7.27 12.09
CA LEU A 39 22.76 -6.18 11.22
C LEU A 39 22.40 -4.82 11.80
N GLU A 40 21.17 -4.63 12.26
CA GLU A 40 20.70 -3.39 12.89
C GLU A 40 21.50 -3.07 14.17
N SER A 41 21.70 -4.08 15.04
CA SER A 41 22.51 -3.91 16.26
C SER A 41 23.96 -3.53 15.94
N GLU A 42 24.57 -4.12 14.91
CA GLU A 42 25.94 -3.76 14.50
C GLU A 42 25.99 -2.38 13.83
N TRP A 43 24.99 -2.02 13.03
CA TRP A 43 24.87 -0.68 12.46
C TRP A 43 24.85 0.42 13.51
N GLU A 44 24.09 0.25 14.60
CA GLU A 44 24.06 1.19 15.74
C GLU A 44 25.43 1.34 16.40
N ASN A 45 26.23 0.26 16.47
CA ASN A 45 27.55 0.25 17.10
C ASN A 45 28.65 0.91 16.23
N LEU A 46 28.42 1.07 14.93
CA LEU A 46 29.42 1.53 13.92
C LEU A 46 29.35 3.04 13.63
N SER A 47 28.97 3.86 14.61
CA SER A 47 28.75 5.32 14.45
C SER A 47 29.90 6.12 13.83
N LEU A 48 31.11 5.55 13.74
CA LEU A 48 32.30 6.19 13.17
C LEU A 48 32.76 5.58 11.84
N ASN A 49 32.03 4.63 11.27
CA ASN A 49 32.34 4.00 9.99
C ASN A 49 31.15 4.08 9.00
N PRO A 50 30.95 5.23 8.33
CA PRO A 50 29.81 5.43 7.44
C PRO A 50 29.84 4.50 6.19
N VAL A 51 31.02 4.04 5.77
CA VAL A 51 31.14 3.12 4.63
C VAL A 51 30.54 1.76 4.99
N LEU A 52 30.90 1.22 6.14
CA LEU A 52 30.36 -0.05 6.61
C LEU A 52 28.87 0.07 6.99
N GLN A 53 28.45 1.21 7.57
CA GLN A 53 27.04 1.48 7.82
C GLN A 53 26.22 1.41 6.52
N ASN A 54 26.64 2.07 5.45
CA ASN A 54 25.95 2.02 4.15
C ASN A 54 25.87 0.61 3.59
N LYS A 55 26.93 -0.21 3.73
CA LYS A 55 26.89 -1.62 3.29
C LYS A 55 25.86 -2.42 4.07
N ILE A 56 25.77 -2.21 5.39
CA ILE A 56 24.78 -2.87 6.25
C ILE A 56 23.37 -2.41 5.89
N GLU A 57 23.13 -1.12 5.68
CA GLU A 57 21.85 -0.57 5.25
C GLU A 57 21.37 -1.21 3.95
N ASN A 58 22.27 -1.35 2.96
CA ASN A 58 21.94 -1.97 1.68
C ASN A 58 21.57 -3.45 1.87
N LEU A 59 22.29 -4.21 2.70
CA LEU A 59 21.95 -5.61 2.99
C LEU A 59 20.59 -5.75 3.72
N ILE A 60 20.32 -4.88 4.68
CA ILE A 60 19.02 -4.84 5.36
C ILE A 60 17.91 -4.57 4.35
N HIS A 61 18.10 -3.58 3.49
CA HIS A 61 17.14 -3.24 2.44
C HIS A 61 16.92 -4.40 1.45
N GLU A 62 17.98 -5.04 0.97
CA GLU A 62 17.91 -6.24 0.13
C GLU A 62 17.04 -7.34 0.80
N PHE A 63 17.27 -7.64 2.07
CA PHE A 63 16.53 -8.67 2.79
C PHE A 63 15.06 -8.28 3.05
N GLN A 64 14.80 -7.02 3.37
CA GLN A 64 13.44 -6.51 3.54
C GLN A 64 12.66 -6.61 2.22
N MET A 65 13.30 -6.25 1.10
CA MET A 65 12.73 -6.34 -0.23
C MET A 65 12.43 -7.78 -0.64
N GLU A 66 13.34 -8.73 -0.40
CA GLU A 66 13.14 -10.15 -0.68
C GLU A 66 12.01 -10.74 0.17
N SER A 67 11.96 -10.39 1.44
CA SER A 67 10.86 -10.77 2.34
C SER A 67 9.52 -10.22 1.85
N MET A 68 9.48 -8.98 1.37
CA MET A 68 8.27 -8.37 0.82
C MET A 68 7.83 -9.06 -0.47
N LYS A 69 8.74 -9.33 -1.41
CA LYS A 69 8.47 -10.09 -2.64
C LYS A 69 7.86 -11.45 -2.32
N THR A 70 8.45 -12.18 -1.39
CA THR A 70 7.97 -13.50 -0.96
C THR A 70 6.55 -13.41 -0.41
N ARG A 71 6.26 -12.45 0.47
CA ARG A 71 4.91 -12.23 1.04
C ARG A 71 3.91 -11.83 -0.03
N LEU A 72 4.28 -10.97 -0.96
CA LEU A 72 3.41 -10.52 -2.05
C LEU A 72 3.07 -11.67 -3.01
N MET A 73 4.04 -12.51 -3.34
CA MET A 73 3.80 -13.72 -4.14
C MET A 73 2.89 -14.71 -3.41
N HIS A 74 3.12 -14.96 -2.12
CA HIS A 74 2.25 -15.83 -1.33
C HIS A 74 0.81 -15.29 -1.28
N TRP A 75 0.64 -13.99 -1.06
CA TRP A 75 -0.65 -13.31 -1.09
C TRP A 75 -1.35 -13.48 -2.46
N LYS A 76 -0.63 -13.28 -3.58
CA LYS A 76 -1.16 -13.52 -4.94
C LYS A 76 -1.58 -14.99 -5.12
N GLN A 77 -0.73 -15.94 -4.75
CA GLN A 77 -0.97 -17.38 -4.91
C GLN A 77 -2.14 -17.89 -4.05
N SER A 78 -2.38 -17.27 -2.89
CA SER A 78 -3.54 -17.57 -2.04
C SER A 78 -4.86 -16.95 -2.56
N GLY A 79 -4.84 -16.35 -3.75
CA GLY A 79 -6.00 -15.76 -4.42
C GLY A 79 -6.22 -14.29 -4.13
N ALA A 80 -5.28 -13.59 -3.50
CA ALA A 80 -5.33 -12.15 -3.19
C ALA A 80 -6.62 -11.74 -2.45
N MET A 81 -7.10 -12.58 -1.53
CA MET A 81 -8.44 -12.41 -0.91
C MET A 81 -8.48 -11.25 0.08
N ASP A 82 -7.45 -11.06 0.87
CA ASP A 82 -7.38 -9.97 1.87
C ASP A 82 -6.64 -8.76 1.28
N LEU A 83 -7.42 -7.75 0.86
CA LEU A 83 -6.84 -6.50 0.34
C LEU A 83 -6.02 -5.76 1.39
N LEU A 84 -6.44 -5.83 2.66
CA LEU A 84 -5.73 -5.14 3.74
C LEU A 84 -4.34 -5.74 3.95
N GLU A 85 -4.19 -7.06 3.80
CA GLU A 85 -2.89 -7.72 3.81
C GLU A 85 -2.00 -7.24 2.66
N GLY A 86 -2.54 -7.15 1.43
CA GLY A 86 -1.80 -6.60 0.29
C GLY A 86 -1.33 -5.16 0.52
N MET A 87 -2.18 -4.30 1.08
CA MET A 87 -1.81 -2.93 1.44
C MET A 87 -0.76 -2.86 2.55
N TRP A 88 -0.84 -3.77 3.54
CA TRP A 88 0.18 -3.87 4.59
C TRP A 88 1.53 -4.28 4.03
N ILE A 89 1.57 -5.29 3.17
CA ILE A 89 2.82 -5.73 2.53
C ILE A 89 3.49 -4.56 1.82
N LEU A 90 2.74 -3.74 1.07
CA LEU A 90 3.28 -2.55 0.42
C LEU A 90 3.74 -1.48 1.43
N ALA A 91 3.05 -1.32 2.56
CA ALA A 91 3.47 -0.37 3.59
C ALA A 91 4.82 -0.75 4.20
N THR A 92 5.14 -2.05 4.32
CA THR A 92 6.43 -2.52 4.86
C THR A 92 7.63 -2.18 3.98
N TYR A 93 7.43 -1.73 2.74
CA TYR A 93 8.49 -1.21 1.87
C TYR A 93 9.23 -0.01 2.46
N ARG A 94 8.51 0.88 3.13
CA ARG A 94 9.09 2.07 3.78
C ARG A 94 8.98 2.03 5.31
N PHE A 95 8.14 1.16 5.83
CA PHE A 95 7.84 1.05 7.25
C PHE A 95 7.92 -0.43 7.69
N PRO A 96 9.12 -1.04 7.67
CA PRO A 96 9.29 -2.47 7.92
C PRO A 96 8.76 -2.91 9.28
N GLU A 97 8.82 -2.04 10.30
CA GLU A 97 8.33 -2.29 11.66
C GLU A 97 6.79 -2.21 11.79
N TYR A 98 6.08 -1.74 10.74
CA TYR A 98 4.63 -1.62 10.80
C TYR A 98 3.97 -2.98 10.74
N SER A 99 3.34 -3.41 11.83
CA SER A 99 2.74 -4.74 11.92
C SER A 99 1.34 -4.81 11.31
N PHE A 100 0.98 -5.98 10.75
CA PHE A 100 -0.38 -6.23 10.27
C PHE A 100 -1.43 -6.14 11.39
N ALA A 101 -1.05 -6.51 12.61
CA ALA A 101 -1.92 -6.40 13.78
C ALA A 101 -2.24 -4.93 14.10
N THR A 102 -1.27 -4.03 13.97
CA THR A 102 -1.47 -2.58 14.13
C THR A 102 -2.44 -2.06 13.08
N LEU A 103 -2.22 -2.39 11.80
CA LEU A 103 -3.13 -1.99 10.72
C LEU A 103 -4.56 -2.47 10.97
N LYS A 104 -4.75 -3.74 11.35
CA LYS A 104 -6.08 -4.28 11.69
C LYS A 104 -6.75 -3.51 12.81
N LYS A 105 -6.01 -3.22 13.87
CA LYS A 105 -6.51 -2.44 15.01
C LYS A 105 -6.97 -1.06 14.59
N ASP A 106 -6.18 -0.35 13.78
CA ASP A 106 -6.50 0.99 13.30
C ASP A 106 -7.75 0.98 12.40
N MET A 107 -7.86 -0.03 11.53
CA MET A 107 -9.03 -0.20 10.66
C MET A 107 -10.28 -0.61 11.47
N ASP A 108 -10.15 -1.48 12.47
CA ASP A 108 -11.23 -1.84 13.38
C ASP A 108 -11.74 -0.62 14.16
N GLN A 109 -10.86 0.27 14.58
CA GLN A 109 -11.24 1.51 15.24
C GLN A 109 -12.12 2.37 14.32
N LEU A 110 -11.77 2.51 13.03
CA LEU A 110 -12.61 3.23 12.07
C LEU A 110 -14.02 2.60 11.93
N TYR A 111 -14.08 1.28 11.89
CA TYR A 111 -15.35 0.57 11.87
C TYR A 111 -16.21 0.92 13.11
N TYR A 112 -15.62 0.92 14.32
CA TYR A 112 -16.34 1.25 15.54
C TYR A 112 -16.78 2.71 15.66
N GLU A 113 -16.13 3.64 14.94
CA GLU A 113 -16.60 5.03 14.83
C GLU A 113 -17.86 5.14 13.96
N VAL A 114 -18.00 4.30 12.94
CA VAL A 114 -19.14 4.33 12.01
C VAL A 114 -20.30 3.47 12.50
N TRP A 115 -20.02 2.26 13.00
CA TRP A 115 -21.03 1.24 13.31
C TRP A 115 -22.18 1.73 14.20
N PRO A 116 -21.97 2.53 15.28
CA PRO A 116 -23.08 3.00 16.12
C PRO A 116 -24.05 3.96 15.43
N GLN A 117 -23.60 4.58 14.32
CA GLN A 117 -24.42 5.54 13.55
C GLN A 117 -25.15 4.86 12.38
N MET A 118 -24.76 3.61 12.03
CA MET A 118 -25.39 2.83 10.96
C MET A 118 -26.67 2.15 11.48
N ARG A 119 -27.71 2.16 10.64
CA ARG A 119 -28.99 1.48 10.91
C ARG A 119 -29.27 0.47 9.80
N ASP A 120 -29.74 -0.70 10.15
CA ASP A 120 -29.94 -1.82 9.21
C ASP A 120 -31.00 -1.56 8.12
N ASN A 121 -31.95 -0.67 8.38
CA ASN A 121 -33.07 -0.38 7.48
C ASN A 121 -32.87 0.87 6.60
N LEU A 122 -31.68 1.42 6.57
CA LEU A 122 -31.39 2.57 5.69
C LEU A 122 -31.30 2.15 4.22
N HIS A 123 -31.84 3.02 3.35
CA HIS A 123 -31.60 2.87 1.92
C HIS A 123 -30.08 2.97 1.62
N PRO A 124 -29.53 2.19 0.66
CA PRO A 124 -28.08 2.18 0.37
C PRO A 124 -27.45 3.57 0.21
N ILE A 125 -28.13 4.50 -0.45
CA ILE A 125 -27.65 5.89 -0.61
C ILE A 125 -27.54 6.59 0.76
N ASP A 126 -28.46 6.34 1.69
CA ASP A 126 -28.43 6.95 3.01
C ASP A 126 -27.38 6.31 3.91
N GLN A 127 -27.11 5.00 3.75
CA GLN A 127 -25.95 4.34 4.37
C GLN A 127 -24.64 5.00 3.94
N ILE A 128 -24.47 5.28 2.64
CA ILE A 128 -23.30 6.01 2.11
C ILE A 128 -23.22 7.42 2.70
N LYS A 129 -24.33 8.15 2.85
CA LYS A 129 -24.32 9.50 3.47
C LYS A 129 -23.87 9.45 4.94
N VAL A 130 -24.33 8.44 5.72
CA VAL A 130 -23.87 8.24 7.10
C VAL A 130 -22.36 8.00 7.11
N LEU A 131 -21.87 7.06 6.29
CA LEU A 131 -20.45 6.76 6.20
C LEU A 131 -19.64 8.01 5.78
N ASN A 132 -20.12 8.78 4.81
CA ASN A 132 -19.49 10.05 4.38
C ASN A 132 -19.40 11.05 5.55
N GLY A 133 -20.49 11.23 6.31
CA GLY A 133 -20.50 12.15 7.47
C GLY A 133 -19.46 11.76 8.51
N VAL A 134 -19.31 10.47 8.81
CA VAL A 134 -18.26 10.02 9.75
C VAL A 134 -16.87 10.19 9.15
N MET A 135 -16.63 9.64 7.96
CA MET A 135 -15.29 9.63 7.37
C MET A 135 -14.75 11.04 7.06
N PHE A 136 -15.59 11.91 6.49
CA PHE A 136 -15.12 13.22 5.98
C PHE A 136 -15.39 14.37 6.95
N ASP A 137 -16.53 14.36 7.66
CA ASP A 137 -16.91 15.48 8.52
C ASP A 137 -16.45 15.29 9.98
N GLN A 138 -16.44 14.06 10.50
CA GLN A 138 -15.98 13.77 11.86
C GLN A 138 -14.49 13.42 11.90
N LEU A 139 -14.06 12.38 11.17
CA LEU A 139 -12.69 11.86 11.17
C LEU A 139 -11.73 12.66 10.27
N LYS A 140 -12.26 13.58 9.43
CA LYS A 140 -11.48 14.51 8.59
C LYS A 140 -10.59 13.85 7.52
N PHE A 141 -10.93 12.64 7.08
CA PHE A 141 -10.31 12.08 5.90
C PHE A 141 -10.52 12.98 4.68
N GLY A 142 -9.58 12.96 3.75
CA GLY A 142 -9.73 13.72 2.52
C GLY A 142 -8.51 13.72 1.62
N ALA A 143 -8.68 14.33 0.47
CA ALA A 143 -7.66 14.44 -0.56
C ALA A 143 -6.42 15.20 -0.08
N ASN A 144 -5.22 14.69 -0.39
CA ASN A 144 -3.98 15.44 -0.25
C ASN A 144 -3.71 16.24 -1.53
N THR A 145 -4.37 17.39 -1.67
CA THR A 145 -4.23 18.23 -2.86
C THR A 145 -2.95 19.06 -2.88
N LYS A 146 -2.34 19.32 -1.72
CA LYS A 146 -1.10 20.10 -1.62
C LYS A 146 0.12 19.34 -2.12
N ASN A 147 0.19 18.03 -1.78
CA ASN A 147 1.29 17.13 -2.15
C ASN A 147 0.72 15.90 -2.88
N PHE A 148 -0.02 16.15 -3.97
CA PHE A 148 -0.78 15.10 -4.66
C PHE A 148 0.09 13.91 -5.11
N HIS A 149 1.32 14.17 -5.53
CA HIS A 149 2.25 13.16 -6.06
C HIS A 149 3.18 12.55 -5.01
N ALA A 150 3.05 12.87 -3.72
CA ALA A 150 3.89 12.29 -2.70
C ALA A 150 3.62 10.78 -2.55
N ALA A 151 4.69 9.97 -2.47
CA ALA A 151 4.60 8.51 -2.27
C ALA A 151 3.81 8.15 -0.99
N ASN A 152 3.95 8.96 0.05
CA ASN A 152 3.23 8.83 1.33
C ASN A 152 1.70 8.77 1.19
N ASN A 153 1.13 9.31 0.11
CA ASN A 153 -0.31 9.21 -0.16
C ASN A 153 -0.77 7.78 -0.48
N SER A 154 0.14 6.87 -0.80
CA SER A 154 -0.14 5.48 -1.15
C SER A 154 0.10 4.49 0.00
N PHE A 155 0.84 4.88 1.04
CA PHE A 155 1.10 4.03 2.21
C PHE A 155 -0.06 4.12 3.20
N ILE A 156 -0.74 3.00 3.42
CA ILE A 156 -1.98 2.95 4.21
C ILE A 156 -1.80 3.44 5.65
N ASN A 157 -0.67 3.13 6.30
CA ASN A 157 -0.34 3.60 7.64
C ASN A 157 -0.25 5.14 7.71
N VAL A 158 0.43 5.76 6.73
CA VAL A 158 0.57 7.23 6.67
C VAL A 158 -0.78 7.89 6.40
N VAL A 159 -1.62 7.29 5.55
CA VAL A 159 -2.96 7.81 5.25
C VAL A 159 -3.88 7.68 6.47
N LEU A 160 -3.79 6.59 7.23
CA LEU A 160 -4.55 6.42 8.47
C LEU A 160 -4.16 7.44 9.53
N GLU A 161 -2.88 7.75 9.67
CA GLU A 161 -2.37 8.74 10.62
C GLU A 161 -2.74 10.17 10.21
N SER A 162 -2.37 10.57 8.99
CA SER A 162 -2.54 11.94 8.48
C SER A 162 -3.98 12.28 8.10
N LYS A 163 -4.84 11.28 7.90
CA LYS A 163 -6.20 11.39 7.32
C LYS A 163 -6.19 11.98 5.90
N LYS A 164 -5.04 11.96 5.22
CA LYS A 164 -4.86 12.50 3.86
C LYS A 164 -4.25 11.45 2.94
N GLY A 165 -4.81 11.30 1.73
CA GLY A 165 -4.36 10.29 0.78
C GLY A 165 -4.65 10.65 -0.67
N ASN A 166 -4.26 9.76 -1.56
CA ASN A 166 -4.64 9.78 -2.97
C ASN A 166 -6.00 9.05 -3.18
N PRO A 167 -6.57 9.09 -4.40
CA PRO A 167 -7.87 8.47 -4.67
C PRO A 167 -7.96 7.00 -4.26
N ILE A 168 -6.94 6.19 -4.57
CA ILE A 168 -7.02 4.75 -4.32
C ILE A 168 -6.84 4.40 -2.84
N SER A 169 -5.92 5.02 -2.12
CA SER A 169 -5.71 4.75 -0.70
C SER A 169 -6.93 5.12 0.14
N LEU A 170 -7.55 6.27 -0.15
CA LEU A 170 -8.81 6.67 0.48
C LEU A 170 -9.95 5.70 0.14
N CYS A 171 -10.05 5.26 -1.12
CA CYS A 171 -11.03 4.27 -1.54
C CYS A 171 -10.85 2.92 -0.84
N VAL A 172 -9.63 2.44 -0.65
CA VAL A 172 -9.36 1.18 0.05
C VAL A 172 -9.84 1.24 1.49
N ILE A 173 -9.49 2.31 2.22
CA ILE A 173 -9.93 2.48 3.62
C ILE A 173 -11.45 2.57 3.69
N TYR A 174 -12.08 3.39 2.87
CA TYR A 174 -13.52 3.55 2.82
C TYR A 174 -14.25 2.24 2.48
N MET A 175 -13.78 1.55 1.45
CA MET A 175 -14.35 0.29 0.97
C MET A 175 -14.25 -0.80 2.05
N TRP A 176 -13.12 -0.90 2.74
CA TRP A 176 -12.97 -1.88 3.81
C TRP A 176 -13.97 -1.64 4.95
N VAL A 177 -14.15 -0.39 5.38
CA VAL A 177 -15.15 -0.04 6.41
C VAL A 177 -16.57 -0.35 5.92
N ALA A 178 -16.90 0.04 4.68
CA ALA A 178 -18.19 -0.24 4.08
C ALA A 178 -18.49 -1.75 4.03
N GLN A 179 -17.55 -2.56 3.57
CA GLN A 179 -17.69 -4.01 3.48
C GLN A 179 -17.83 -4.66 4.87
N LYS A 180 -17.10 -4.18 5.86
CA LYS A 180 -17.23 -4.66 7.25
C LYS A 180 -18.58 -4.32 7.86
N LEU A 181 -19.24 -3.27 7.40
CA LEU A 181 -20.64 -2.92 7.72
C LEU A 181 -21.67 -3.70 6.89
N GLY A 182 -21.25 -4.67 6.06
CA GLY A 182 -22.13 -5.45 5.20
C GLY A 182 -22.57 -4.73 3.92
N MET A 183 -22.00 -3.59 3.58
CA MET A 183 -22.34 -2.84 2.37
C MET A 183 -21.59 -3.42 1.15
N PRO A 184 -22.24 -3.71 0.01
CA PRO A 184 -21.64 -4.27 -1.19
C PRO A 184 -20.95 -3.18 -2.03
N VAL A 185 -19.86 -2.66 -1.50
CA VAL A 185 -19.04 -1.59 -2.09
C VAL A 185 -17.73 -2.17 -2.60
N TYR A 186 -17.37 -1.87 -3.84
CA TYR A 186 -16.22 -2.44 -4.54
C TYR A 186 -15.45 -1.37 -5.30
N GLY A 187 -14.15 -1.62 -5.56
CA GLY A 187 -13.29 -0.73 -6.34
C GLY A 187 -13.61 -0.77 -7.83
N VAL A 188 -13.52 0.37 -8.50
CA VAL A 188 -13.62 0.51 -9.96
C VAL A 188 -12.41 1.29 -10.48
N ASN A 189 -11.69 0.66 -11.41
CA ASN A 189 -10.43 1.18 -11.93
C ASN A 189 -10.68 1.99 -13.21
N LEU A 190 -10.97 3.30 -13.05
CA LEU A 190 -11.08 4.23 -14.17
C LEU A 190 -9.72 4.73 -14.66
N PRO A 191 -9.58 5.11 -15.93
CA PRO A 191 -8.40 5.83 -16.41
C PRO A 191 -8.15 7.09 -15.57
N ASN A 192 -6.94 7.26 -15.07
CA ASN A 192 -6.49 8.39 -14.23
C ASN A 192 -7.28 8.63 -12.93
N LEU A 193 -8.31 7.84 -12.64
CA LEU A 193 -9.17 7.98 -11.46
C LEU A 193 -9.48 6.60 -10.86
N PHE A 194 -9.57 6.51 -9.54
CA PHE A 194 -10.07 5.34 -8.85
C PHE A 194 -11.31 5.73 -8.04
N VAL A 195 -12.39 4.99 -8.22
CA VAL A 195 -13.67 5.24 -7.54
C VAL A 195 -14.22 3.94 -6.95
N LEU A 196 -15.32 4.04 -6.21
CA LEU A 196 -16.04 2.87 -5.73
C LEU A 196 -17.39 2.74 -6.44
N THR A 197 -17.93 1.53 -6.44
CA THR A 197 -19.31 1.23 -6.84
C THR A 197 -20.04 0.49 -5.73
N HIS A 198 -21.28 0.89 -5.43
CA HIS A 198 -22.24 0.05 -4.74
C HIS A 198 -22.97 -0.77 -5.80
N LYS A 199 -22.99 -2.11 -5.66
CA LYS A 199 -23.65 -3.00 -6.63
C LYS A 199 -24.35 -4.15 -5.93
N GLN A 200 -25.70 -4.11 -5.90
CA GLN A 200 -26.53 -5.17 -5.31
C GLN A 200 -27.97 -5.12 -5.86
N ASN A 201 -28.56 -6.26 -6.14
CA ASN A 201 -29.98 -6.44 -6.46
C ASN A 201 -30.50 -5.49 -7.56
N GLY A 202 -29.70 -5.26 -8.61
CA GLY A 202 -30.08 -4.38 -9.73
C GLY A 202 -29.84 -2.89 -9.46
N LEU A 203 -29.50 -2.50 -8.23
CA LEU A 203 -29.08 -1.14 -7.89
C LEU A 203 -27.57 -1.02 -8.06
N GLN A 204 -27.14 -0.07 -8.91
CA GLN A 204 -25.73 0.29 -9.06
C GLN A 204 -25.57 1.80 -9.12
N PHE A 205 -24.66 2.33 -8.33
CA PHE A 205 -24.20 3.72 -8.38
C PHE A 205 -22.72 3.77 -7.98
N TYR A 206 -22.08 4.92 -8.22
CA TYR A 206 -20.65 5.10 -7.99
C TYR A 206 -20.40 6.16 -6.92
N ILE A 207 -19.21 6.08 -6.29
CA ILE A 207 -18.84 6.91 -5.15
C ILE A 207 -17.44 7.45 -5.39
N ASN A 208 -17.29 8.76 -5.47
CA ASN A 208 -16.00 9.43 -5.56
C ASN A 208 -15.51 9.81 -4.16
N VAL A 209 -14.74 8.91 -3.53
CA VAL A 209 -14.21 9.09 -2.17
C VAL A 209 -13.25 10.28 -2.09
N PHE A 210 -12.48 10.53 -3.15
CA PHE A 210 -11.57 11.68 -3.22
C PHE A 210 -12.30 13.02 -3.21
N ASN A 211 -13.56 13.04 -3.70
CA ASN A 211 -14.48 14.16 -3.58
C ASN A 211 -15.55 13.88 -2.50
N LYS A 212 -15.11 13.57 -1.29
CA LYS A 212 -15.93 13.41 -0.08
C LYS A 212 -17.14 12.47 -0.26
N GLY A 213 -16.98 11.40 -1.04
CA GLY A 213 -18.01 10.40 -1.24
C GLY A 213 -19.16 10.86 -2.12
N LEU A 214 -18.90 11.79 -3.06
CA LEU A 214 -19.88 12.22 -4.06
C LEU A 214 -20.46 11.01 -4.80
N ILE A 215 -21.77 10.86 -4.77
CA ILE A 215 -22.49 9.81 -5.48
C ILE A 215 -22.79 10.28 -6.91
N PHE A 216 -22.55 9.39 -7.88
CA PHE A 216 -22.77 9.63 -9.29
C PHE A 216 -23.19 8.34 -10.02
N ASN A 217 -23.57 8.43 -11.28
CA ASN A 217 -24.16 7.34 -12.03
C ASN A 217 -23.31 6.93 -13.25
N LYS A 218 -23.76 5.94 -14.03
CA LYS A 218 -23.07 5.44 -15.21
C LYS A 218 -22.88 6.53 -16.29
N ILE A 219 -23.87 7.41 -16.46
CA ILE A 219 -23.81 8.48 -17.48
C ILE A 219 -22.65 9.45 -17.17
N ASP A 220 -22.37 9.68 -15.88
CA ASP A 220 -21.25 10.51 -15.45
C ASP A 220 -19.90 9.86 -15.84
N ILE A 221 -19.81 8.51 -15.76
CA ILE A 221 -18.64 7.77 -16.24
C ILE A 221 -18.53 7.88 -17.76
N ASP A 222 -19.64 7.70 -18.49
CA ASP A 222 -19.65 7.80 -19.96
C ASP A 222 -19.14 9.18 -20.40
N ASN A 223 -19.60 10.24 -19.76
CA ASN A 223 -19.14 11.59 -20.02
C ASN A 223 -17.64 11.77 -19.69
N TYR A 224 -17.18 11.21 -18.58
CA TYR A 224 -15.77 11.27 -18.21
C TYR A 224 -14.87 10.54 -19.21
N ILE A 225 -15.25 9.33 -19.64
CA ILE A 225 -14.53 8.56 -20.65
C ILE A 225 -14.48 9.27 -22.00
N ALA A 226 -15.61 9.89 -22.40
CA ALA A 226 -15.68 10.69 -23.62
C ALA A 226 -14.74 11.92 -23.58
N GLN A 227 -14.63 12.61 -22.43
CA GLN A 227 -13.70 13.73 -22.23
C GLN A 227 -12.23 13.30 -22.37
N LEU A 228 -11.90 12.05 -22.08
CA LEU A 228 -10.58 11.48 -22.27
C LEU A 228 -10.32 10.96 -23.71
N ASN A 229 -11.30 11.10 -24.60
CA ASN A 229 -11.28 10.53 -25.95
C ASN A 229 -11.05 9.01 -25.97
N LEU A 230 -11.59 8.30 -24.98
CA LEU A 230 -11.51 6.85 -24.86
C LEU A 230 -12.86 6.22 -25.24
N THR A 231 -12.79 4.97 -25.72
CA THR A 231 -14.01 4.17 -25.97
C THR A 231 -14.50 3.53 -24.67
N PRO A 232 -15.82 3.47 -24.44
CA PRO A 232 -16.39 2.74 -23.32
C PRO A 232 -15.91 1.28 -23.27
N ASN A 233 -15.55 0.81 -22.07
CA ASN A 233 -15.17 -0.57 -21.83
C ASN A 233 -15.82 -1.04 -20.53
N GLU A 234 -16.32 -2.29 -20.51
CA GLU A 234 -17.01 -2.86 -19.36
C GLU A 234 -16.20 -2.81 -18.04
N ILE A 235 -14.86 -2.85 -18.15
CA ILE A 235 -13.97 -2.72 -16.97
C ILE A 235 -14.13 -1.39 -16.23
N TYR A 236 -14.63 -0.34 -16.90
CA TYR A 236 -14.83 0.98 -16.29
C TYR A 236 -16.10 1.07 -15.45
N TYR A 237 -16.97 0.07 -15.52
CA TYR A 237 -18.25 0.06 -14.82
C TYR A 237 -18.34 -1.03 -13.75
N ASN A 238 -17.46 -2.01 -13.80
CA ASN A 238 -17.53 -3.19 -12.97
C ASN A 238 -16.46 -3.21 -11.87
N PRO A 239 -16.71 -3.93 -10.76
CA PRO A 239 -15.72 -4.16 -9.73
C PRO A 239 -14.42 -4.74 -10.28
N CYS A 240 -13.29 -4.19 -9.85
CA CYS A 240 -11.96 -4.76 -10.08
C CYS A 240 -11.53 -5.67 -8.92
N SER A 241 -10.59 -6.56 -9.19
CA SER A 241 -10.02 -7.47 -8.19
C SER A 241 -9.06 -6.76 -7.21
N ASN A 242 -8.82 -7.37 -6.05
CA ASN A 242 -7.81 -6.89 -5.11
C ASN A 242 -6.41 -6.84 -5.74
N LEU A 243 -6.09 -7.78 -6.62
CA LEU A 243 -4.83 -7.79 -7.35
C LEU A 243 -4.67 -6.55 -8.24
N GLU A 244 -5.73 -6.15 -8.96
CA GLU A 244 -5.72 -4.93 -9.78
C GLU A 244 -5.60 -3.67 -8.92
N ILE A 245 -6.20 -3.65 -7.72
CA ILE A 245 -6.06 -2.56 -6.77
C ILE A 245 -4.59 -2.43 -6.33
N ILE A 246 -3.96 -3.52 -5.90
CA ILE A 246 -2.55 -3.52 -5.47
C ILE A 246 -1.62 -3.11 -6.62
N ARG A 247 -1.81 -3.65 -7.82
CA ARG A 247 -1.05 -3.19 -9.02
C ARG A 247 -1.20 -1.69 -9.26
N ARG A 248 -2.40 -1.14 -9.06
CA ARG A 248 -2.62 0.31 -9.22
C ARG A 248 -1.92 1.12 -8.12
N VAL A 249 -1.88 0.63 -6.88
CA VAL A 249 -1.14 1.27 -5.78
C VAL A 249 0.36 1.29 -6.09
N ILE A 250 0.93 0.18 -6.57
CA ILE A 250 2.36 0.12 -6.96
C ILE A 250 2.65 1.11 -8.10
N ARG A 251 1.82 1.16 -9.14
CA ARG A 251 1.98 2.13 -10.24
C ARG A 251 1.91 3.59 -9.75
N ASN A 252 1.06 3.89 -8.77
CA ASN A 252 1.02 5.22 -8.18
C ASN A 252 2.29 5.54 -7.39
N LEU A 253 2.88 4.57 -6.69
CA LEU A 253 4.18 4.71 -6.02
C LEU A 253 5.29 4.94 -7.03
N MET A 254 5.35 4.15 -8.11
CA MET A 254 6.33 4.32 -9.19
C MET A 254 6.26 5.72 -9.79
N MET A 255 5.05 6.21 -10.10
CA MET A 255 4.86 7.58 -10.61
C MET A 255 5.30 8.66 -9.61
N ALA A 256 5.09 8.41 -8.31
CA ALA A 256 5.49 9.33 -7.25
C ALA A 256 7.01 9.43 -7.15
N TYR A 257 7.72 8.30 -7.15
CA TYR A 257 9.17 8.25 -7.10
C TYR A 257 9.81 8.78 -8.38
N GLU A 258 9.26 8.46 -9.56
CA GLU A 258 9.70 9.05 -10.82
C GLU A 258 9.65 10.59 -10.82
N LYS A 259 8.56 11.17 -10.31
CA LYS A 259 8.42 12.62 -10.16
C LYS A 259 9.34 13.23 -9.11
N ALA A 260 9.73 12.45 -8.11
CA ALA A 260 10.72 12.85 -7.11
C ALA A 260 12.17 12.73 -7.61
N GLY A 261 12.41 12.09 -8.77
CA GLY A 261 13.73 11.79 -9.30
C GLY A 261 14.42 10.60 -8.64
N GLU A 262 13.67 9.78 -7.92
CA GLU A 262 14.15 8.62 -7.17
C GLU A 262 13.99 7.34 -8.02
N GLN A 263 14.89 7.20 -9.03
CA GLN A 263 14.78 6.14 -10.04
C GLN A 263 14.97 4.74 -9.45
N ASP A 264 15.86 4.57 -8.49
CA ASP A 264 16.13 3.26 -7.87
C ASP A 264 14.89 2.65 -7.24
N TYR A 265 14.12 3.46 -6.50
CA TYR A 265 12.84 3.00 -5.90
C TYR A 265 11.79 2.66 -6.97
N LYS A 266 11.77 3.39 -8.08
CA LYS A 266 10.87 3.06 -9.20
C LYS A 266 11.22 1.71 -9.81
N ASP A 267 12.51 1.43 -10.00
CA ASP A 267 12.99 0.18 -10.62
C ASP A 267 12.71 -1.02 -9.70
N GLU A 268 12.91 -0.89 -8.39
CA GLU A 268 12.51 -1.90 -7.39
C GLU A 268 11.00 -2.19 -7.42
N LEU A 269 10.17 -1.15 -7.50
CA LEU A 269 8.73 -1.32 -7.57
C LEU A 269 8.27 -1.94 -8.90
N ASN A 270 9.03 -1.74 -9.98
CA ASN A 270 8.76 -2.41 -11.26
C ASN A 270 8.92 -3.93 -11.13
N GLU A 271 9.91 -4.40 -10.39
CA GLU A 271 10.06 -5.84 -10.11
C GLU A 271 8.83 -6.41 -9.38
N LEU A 272 8.17 -5.63 -8.50
CA LEU A 272 6.93 -6.06 -7.85
C LEU A 272 5.74 -6.14 -8.82
N ILE A 273 5.66 -5.27 -9.82
CA ILE A 273 4.64 -5.35 -10.87
C ILE A 273 4.83 -6.64 -11.68
N ASP A 274 6.08 -6.92 -12.10
CA ASP A 274 6.41 -8.12 -12.87
C ASP A 274 6.05 -9.41 -12.10
N LEU A 275 6.22 -9.43 -10.78
CA LEU A 275 5.79 -10.54 -9.94
C LEU A 275 4.27 -10.72 -9.89
N LEU A 276 3.52 -9.65 -10.05
CA LEU A 276 2.06 -9.67 -9.99
C LEU A 276 1.42 -9.97 -11.36
N ASP A 277 2.11 -9.78 -12.46
CA ASP A 277 1.64 -10.12 -13.81
C ASP A 277 1.72 -11.61 -14.07
#